data_275a4bcd883fca63465fdebd1e03be70
#
_entry.id   275a4bcd883fca63465fdebd1e03be70
#
_cell.length_a   1.000
_cell.length_b   1.000
_cell.length_c   1.000
_cell.angle_alpha   90.00
_cell.angle_beta   90.00
_cell.angle_gamma   90.00
#
_symmetry.space_group_name_H-M   'P 1'
#
loop_
_entity.id
_entity.type
_entity.pdbx_description
1 polymer ?
#
loop_
_entity_poly.entity_id
_entity_poly.type
_entity_poly.pdbx_seq_one_letter_code
_entity_poly.pdbx_strand_id
1 'polypeptide(L)'
;MNASTPPTIRTYSRFCGIDVAKNKHVACVIDRDGGLIVRSQSFSNDAEGYQRILNRLEEIGGPSQVAIALEATGHYWYSLHDFLVRHRYNVAVLNPIQTAKQVTKGIRKTQTDRIDAHHVAVLLKNGEQRPALIPGELGMTCRQLTRLHHTMVKQQSRIKRVLWAWLHPVWPEYEPLFATPFCKTGRTLLNAAPTPQDVLALPQEDLLDLIRKTSRGKYG
;
A
#
# COMPACT_ATOMS: atom_id res chain seq x y z
N MET A 1 23.36 11.95 8.32
CA MET A 1 23.23 11.49 6.92
C MET A 1 22.67 12.66 6.14
N ASN A 2 23.51 13.29 5.32
CA ASN A 2 23.16 14.49 4.59
C ASN A 2 22.12 14.14 3.52
N ALA A 3 20.94 14.72 3.62
CA ALA A 3 19.99 14.77 2.51
C ALA A 3 20.63 15.65 1.42
N SER A 4 21.32 15.01 0.47
CA SER A 4 21.77 15.69 -0.74
C SER A 4 20.53 16.21 -1.45
N THR A 5 20.44 17.52 -1.60
CA THR A 5 19.41 18.17 -2.41
C THR A 5 19.36 17.46 -3.76
N PRO A 6 18.20 16.96 -4.20
CA PRO A 6 18.11 16.27 -5.49
C PRO A 6 18.62 17.23 -6.58
N PRO A 7 19.46 16.76 -7.51
CA PRO A 7 19.98 17.61 -8.57
C PRO A 7 18.79 18.23 -9.32
N THR A 8 18.92 19.50 -9.63
CA THR A 8 17.87 20.26 -10.32
C THR A 8 17.57 19.57 -11.65
N ILE A 9 16.29 19.34 -11.97
CA ILE A 9 15.82 18.68 -13.21
C ILE A 9 16.48 19.29 -14.47
N ARG A 10 16.89 20.55 -14.40
CA ARG A 10 17.59 21.28 -15.45
C ARG A 10 18.94 20.67 -15.87
N THR A 11 19.55 19.77 -15.09
CA THR A 11 20.85 19.15 -15.42
C THR A 11 20.70 17.91 -16.31
N TYR A 12 19.49 17.28 -16.34
CA TYR A 12 19.27 16.07 -17.12
C TYR A 12 18.85 16.38 -18.56
N SER A 13 19.34 15.56 -19.49
CA SER A 13 18.99 15.65 -20.93
C SER A 13 17.88 14.68 -21.33
N ARG A 14 17.60 13.68 -20.49
CA ARG A 14 16.64 12.61 -20.77
C ARG A 14 15.77 12.31 -19.57
N PHE A 15 14.51 11.97 -19.82
CA PHE A 15 13.48 11.78 -18.81
C PHE A 15 12.78 10.46 -19.02
N CYS A 16 12.95 9.54 -18.09
CA CYS A 16 12.34 8.22 -18.11
C CYS A 16 11.11 8.22 -17.19
N GLY A 17 9.95 7.96 -17.75
CA GLY A 17 8.73 7.66 -17.00
C GLY A 17 8.49 6.16 -16.97
N ILE A 18 8.15 5.62 -15.80
CA ILE A 18 7.86 4.21 -15.63
C ILE A 18 6.47 4.06 -15.01
N ASP A 19 5.58 3.39 -15.75
CA ASP A 19 4.33 2.88 -15.23
C ASP A 19 4.58 1.54 -14.54
N VAL A 20 4.12 1.45 -13.28
CA VAL A 20 4.45 0.33 -12.39
C VAL A 20 3.24 -0.55 -12.16
N ALA A 21 3.37 -1.84 -12.50
CA ALA A 21 2.36 -2.85 -12.24
C ALA A 21 2.93 -4.09 -11.53
N LYS A 22 2.06 -5.00 -11.10
CA LYS A 22 2.42 -6.17 -10.30
C LYS A 22 3.47 -7.06 -10.96
N ASN A 23 3.28 -7.40 -12.22
CA ASN A 23 4.09 -8.40 -12.91
C ASN A 23 5.04 -7.80 -13.96
N LYS A 24 4.70 -6.63 -14.49
CA LYS A 24 5.36 -6.05 -15.65
C LYS A 24 5.28 -4.54 -15.61
N HIS A 25 6.40 -3.88 -15.74
CA HIS A 25 6.51 -2.43 -15.83
C HIS A 25 6.67 -1.98 -17.28
N VAL A 26 6.31 -0.74 -17.55
CA VAL A 26 6.51 -0.11 -18.86
C VAL A 26 7.29 1.18 -18.69
N ALA A 27 8.40 1.32 -19.43
CA ALA A 27 9.22 2.51 -19.44
C ALA A 27 9.09 3.26 -20.78
N CYS A 28 9.09 4.58 -20.71
CA CYS A 28 9.18 5.48 -21.85
C CYS A 28 10.27 6.52 -21.57
N VAL A 29 11.12 6.82 -22.55
CA VAL A 29 12.16 7.84 -22.39
C VAL A 29 12.00 8.90 -23.45
N ILE A 30 12.02 10.17 -23.03
CA ILE A 30 11.96 11.35 -23.87
C ILE A 30 13.19 12.24 -23.66
N ASP A 31 13.52 13.04 -24.64
CA ASP A 31 14.53 14.11 -24.53
C ASP A 31 13.94 15.42 -23.97
N ARG A 32 14.74 16.47 -23.94
CA ARG A 32 14.31 17.80 -23.46
C ARG A 32 13.23 18.45 -24.32
N ASP A 33 13.22 18.15 -25.61
CA ASP A 33 12.26 18.73 -26.54
C ASP A 33 10.96 17.94 -26.58
N GLY A 34 10.93 16.77 -25.91
CA GLY A 34 9.79 15.86 -25.87
C GLY A 34 9.85 14.78 -26.94
N GLY A 35 10.97 14.69 -27.67
CA GLY A 35 11.22 13.64 -28.65
C GLY A 35 11.35 12.27 -27.99
N LEU A 36 10.79 11.25 -28.60
CA LEU A 36 10.81 9.89 -28.11
C LEU A 36 12.16 9.22 -28.39
N ILE A 37 12.94 8.92 -27.33
CA ILE A 37 14.19 8.14 -27.42
C ILE A 37 13.85 6.65 -27.28
N VAL A 38 13.00 6.28 -26.29
CA VAL A 38 12.47 4.94 -26.12
C VAL A 38 10.96 5.05 -26.04
N ARG A 39 10.28 4.57 -27.07
CA ARG A 39 8.83 4.73 -27.22
C ARG A 39 8.03 3.98 -26.15
N SER A 40 8.42 2.73 -25.88
CA SER A 40 7.81 1.89 -24.85
C SER A 40 8.66 0.64 -24.69
N GLN A 41 9.22 0.44 -23.54
CA GLN A 41 9.95 -0.77 -23.19
C GLN A 41 9.30 -1.45 -22.00
N SER A 42 8.90 -2.67 -22.21
CA SER A 42 8.28 -3.49 -21.20
C SER A 42 9.31 -4.41 -20.55
N PHE A 43 9.28 -4.53 -19.22
CA PHE A 43 10.17 -5.40 -18.47
C PHE A 43 9.45 -6.02 -17.26
N SER A 44 9.88 -7.21 -16.84
CA SER A 44 9.29 -7.95 -15.74
C SER A 44 9.66 -7.32 -14.38
N ASN A 45 8.81 -7.55 -13.39
CA ASN A 45 9.05 -7.09 -12.00
C ASN A 45 9.89 -8.13 -11.24
N ASP A 46 11.12 -8.37 -11.73
CA ASP A 46 12.11 -9.29 -11.19
C ASP A 46 13.54 -8.80 -11.48
N ALA A 47 14.52 -9.54 -10.98
CA ALA A 47 15.94 -9.17 -11.13
C ALA A 47 16.37 -9.07 -12.60
N GLU A 48 15.89 -9.97 -13.47
CA GLU A 48 16.24 -9.97 -14.89
C GLU A 48 15.64 -8.76 -15.62
N GLY A 49 14.37 -8.45 -15.33
CA GLY A 49 13.72 -7.25 -15.88
C GLY A 49 14.39 -5.96 -15.42
N TYR A 50 14.81 -5.89 -14.16
CA TYR A 50 15.52 -4.73 -13.61
C TYR A 50 16.90 -4.57 -14.26
N GLN A 51 17.63 -5.66 -14.48
CA GLN A 51 18.91 -5.58 -15.18
C GLN A 51 18.74 -5.17 -16.64
N ARG A 52 17.67 -5.62 -17.31
CA ARG A 52 17.36 -5.25 -18.69
C ARG A 52 17.08 -3.76 -18.85
N ILE A 53 16.30 -3.18 -17.94
CA ILE A 53 16.03 -1.73 -17.99
C ILE A 53 17.28 -0.93 -17.60
N LEU A 54 18.08 -1.39 -16.66
CA LEU A 54 19.33 -0.76 -16.27
C LEU A 54 20.28 -0.65 -17.46
N ASN A 55 20.55 -1.75 -18.16
CA ASN A 55 21.40 -1.78 -19.34
C ASN A 55 20.89 -0.76 -20.39
N ARG A 56 19.60 -0.70 -20.60
CA ARG A 56 19.01 0.26 -21.54
C ARG A 56 19.19 1.71 -21.11
N LEU A 57 19.06 2.00 -19.82
CA LEU A 57 19.29 3.34 -19.28
C LEU A 57 20.76 3.76 -19.37
N GLU A 58 21.71 2.83 -19.20
CA GLU A 58 23.15 3.06 -19.37
C GLU A 58 23.51 3.36 -20.83
N GLU A 59 22.98 2.60 -21.79
CA GLU A 59 23.15 2.86 -23.23
C GLU A 59 22.72 4.27 -23.64
N ILE A 60 21.71 4.83 -22.99
CA ILE A 60 21.18 6.14 -23.30
C ILE A 60 21.73 7.25 -22.39
N GLY A 61 22.87 7.07 -21.72
CA GLY A 61 23.62 8.10 -21.00
C GLY A 61 23.70 7.95 -19.48
N GLY A 62 23.11 6.91 -18.93
CA GLY A 62 23.27 6.55 -17.52
C GLY A 62 22.77 7.60 -16.52
N PRO A 63 23.16 7.47 -15.24
CA PRO A 63 22.61 8.26 -14.14
C PRO A 63 22.97 9.75 -14.19
N SER A 64 23.96 10.15 -14.99
CA SER A 64 24.33 11.56 -15.16
C SER A 64 23.43 12.31 -16.14
N GLN A 65 22.78 11.61 -17.06
CA GLN A 65 21.97 12.20 -18.12
C GLN A 65 20.48 11.86 -18.02
N VAL A 66 20.12 10.77 -17.33
CA VAL A 66 18.74 10.28 -17.24
C VAL A 66 18.15 10.51 -15.85
N ALA A 67 17.08 11.29 -15.77
CA ALA A 67 16.22 11.34 -14.60
C ALA A 67 15.05 10.36 -14.75
N ILE A 68 14.61 9.75 -13.66
CA ILE A 68 13.56 8.73 -13.66
C ILE A 68 12.39 9.18 -12.80
N ALA A 69 11.17 8.91 -13.26
CA ALA A 69 9.97 9.00 -12.43
C ALA A 69 9.19 7.68 -12.45
N LEU A 70 8.68 7.29 -11.29
CA LEU A 70 7.84 6.12 -11.09
C LEU A 70 6.46 6.58 -10.63
N GLU A 71 5.39 5.96 -11.13
CA GLU A 71 4.08 6.12 -10.54
C GLU A 71 3.92 5.20 -9.32
N ALA A 72 3.48 5.76 -8.17
CA ALA A 72 3.35 5.03 -6.90
C ALA A 72 2.08 4.17 -6.85
N THR A 73 1.90 3.24 -7.79
CA THR A 73 0.78 2.31 -7.79
C THR A 73 1.02 1.16 -6.81
N GLY A 74 0.22 1.10 -5.75
CA GLY A 74 0.33 0.06 -4.71
C GLY A 74 1.68 0.07 -4.00
N HIS A 75 2.33 -1.10 -3.93
CA HIS A 75 3.65 -1.31 -3.30
C HIS A 75 4.72 -1.84 -4.29
N TYR A 76 4.34 -2.07 -5.53
CA TYR A 76 5.21 -2.74 -6.51
C TYR A 76 6.40 -1.89 -6.98
N TRP A 77 6.36 -0.58 -6.76
CA TRP A 77 7.43 0.34 -7.14
C TRP A 77 8.64 0.32 -6.20
N TYR A 78 8.52 -0.19 -4.96
CA TYR A 78 9.57 -0.09 -3.94
C TYR A 78 10.87 -0.79 -4.36
N SER A 79 10.77 -2.05 -4.82
CA SER A 79 11.93 -2.84 -5.21
C SER A 79 12.66 -2.21 -6.39
N LEU A 80 11.91 -1.74 -7.39
CA LEU A 80 12.48 -1.06 -8.54
C LEU A 80 13.13 0.29 -8.15
N HIS A 81 12.48 1.07 -7.29
CA HIS A 81 13.04 2.32 -6.77
C HIS A 81 14.36 2.09 -6.06
N ASP A 82 14.41 1.17 -5.10
CA ASP A 82 15.61 0.83 -4.34
C ASP A 82 16.74 0.35 -5.28
N PHE A 83 16.42 -0.50 -6.24
CA PHE A 83 17.35 -0.97 -7.25
C PHE A 83 17.96 0.19 -8.06
N LEU A 84 17.15 1.10 -8.59
CA LEU A 84 17.62 2.23 -9.40
C LEU A 84 18.42 3.24 -8.57
N VAL A 85 18.01 3.51 -7.32
CA VAL A 85 18.76 4.40 -6.41
C VAL A 85 20.12 3.82 -6.07
N ARG A 86 20.26 2.52 -5.85
CA ARG A 86 21.56 1.85 -5.64
C ARG A 86 22.48 1.99 -6.85
N HIS A 87 21.92 2.08 -8.05
CA HIS A 87 22.66 2.35 -9.28
C HIS A 87 22.83 3.86 -9.58
N ARG A 88 22.64 4.70 -8.53
CA ARG A 88 22.88 6.16 -8.55
C ARG A 88 21.94 6.97 -9.45
N TYR A 89 20.81 6.40 -9.88
CA TYR A 89 19.81 7.18 -10.60
C TYR A 89 19.04 8.11 -9.65
N ASN A 90 18.70 9.30 -10.16
CA ASN A 90 17.74 10.18 -9.50
C ASN A 90 16.32 9.70 -9.83
N VAL A 91 15.60 9.22 -8.83
CA VAL A 91 14.28 8.63 -8.99
C VAL A 91 13.24 9.43 -8.22
N ALA A 92 12.32 10.05 -8.93
CA ALA A 92 11.14 10.69 -8.35
C ALA A 92 9.96 9.70 -8.30
N VAL A 93 9.25 9.67 -7.19
CA VAL A 93 8.02 8.88 -7.06
C VAL A 93 6.83 9.81 -7.11
N LEU A 94 5.92 9.60 -8.08
CA LEU A 94 4.75 10.43 -8.31
C LEU A 94 3.50 9.82 -7.66
N ASN A 95 2.64 10.69 -7.12
CA ASN A 95 1.35 10.24 -6.61
C ASN A 95 0.38 10.00 -7.78
N PRO A 96 -0.33 8.85 -7.86
CA PRO A 96 -1.32 8.55 -8.89
C PRO A 96 -2.41 9.62 -9.06
N ILE A 97 -2.74 10.38 -8.02
CA ILE A 97 -3.69 11.49 -8.10
C ILE A 97 -3.16 12.62 -9.00
N GLN A 98 -1.86 12.78 -9.11
CA GLN A 98 -1.26 13.83 -9.95
C GLN A 98 -1.24 13.41 -11.42
N THR A 99 -0.94 12.15 -11.71
CA THR A 99 -0.97 11.60 -13.06
C THR A 99 -2.40 11.56 -13.61
N ALA A 100 -3.39 11.16 -12.81
CA ALA A 100 -4.80 11.14 -13.18
C ALA A 100 -5.38 12.53 -13.52
N LYS A 101 -4.97 13.60 -12.83
CA LYS A 101 -5.48 14.97 -13.09
C LYS A 101 -5.06 15.54 -14.44
N GLN A 102 -3.97 15.09 -15.02
CA GLN A 102 -3.54 15.54 -16.35
C GLN A 102 -4.16 14.74 -17.49
N VAL A 103 -4.48 13.47 -17.26
CA VAL A 103 -5.20 12.62 -18.22
C VAL A 103 -6.59 13.18 -18.52
N THR A 104 -7.25 13.82 -17.54
CA THR A 104 -8.58 14.45 -17.72
C THR A 104 -8.56 15.68 -18.61
N LYS A 105 -7.40 16.27 -18.93
CA LYS A 105 -7.30 17.40 -19.87
C LYS A 105 -7.24 16.96 -21.35
N GLY A 106 -7.06 15.69 -21.62
CA GLY A 106 -7.06 15.12 -22.99
C GLY A 106 -8.37 14.38 -23.28
N ILE A 107 -9.03 14.77 -24.39
CA ILE A 107 -10.39 14.37 -24.78
C ILE A 107 -10.54 12.87 -25.14
N ARG A 108 -9.52 12.02 -25.00
CA ARG A 108 -9.60 10.60 -25.36
C ARG A 108 -9.25 9.66 -24.21
N LYS A 109 -10.23 8.87 -23.82
CA LYS A 109 -10.28 7.92 -22.69
C LYS A 109 -9.64 6.56 -22.98
N THR A 110 -8.59 6.48 -23.81
CA THR A 110 -7.84 5.23 -24.01
C THR A 110 -6.60 5.24 -23.12
N GLN A 111 -6.76 4.77 -21.89
CA GLN A 111 -5.63 4.44 -21.00
C GLN A 111 -4.95 3.18 -21.53
N THR A 112 -3.67 3.29 -21.89
CA THR A 112 -2.80 2.15 -22.13
C THR A 112 -1.51 2.41 -21.35
N ASP A 113 -0.91 1.38 -20.78
CA ASP A 113 0.35 1.44 -20.00
C ASP A 113 1.45 2.27 -20.70
N ARG A 114 1.41 2.34 -22.03
CA ARG A 114 2.33 3.15 -22.87
C ARG A 114 2.09 4.64 -22.74
N ILE A 115 0.83 5.05 -22.68
CA ILE A 115 0.42 6.45 -22.55
C ILE A 115 0.75 6.92 -21.14
N ASP A 116 0.55 6.05 -20.15
CA ASP A 116 0.80 6.37 -18.75
C ASP A 116 2.30 6.55 -18.49
N ALA A 117 3.18 5.68 -18.99
CA ALA A 117 4.63 5.84 -18.89
C ALA A 117 5.14 7.13 -19.60
N HIS A 118 4.60 7.47 -20.76
CA HIS A 118 4.94 8.71 -21.47
C HIS A 118 4.49 9.95 -20.67
N HIS A 119 3.29 9.95 -20.12
CA HIS A 119 2.79 11.04 -19.27
C HIS A 119 3.67 11.25 -18.04
N VAL A 120 4.10 10.17 -17.39
CA VAL A 120 5.03 10.21 -16.26
C VAL A 120 6.36 10.87 -16.66
N ALA A 121 6.90 10.55 -17.86
CA ALA A 121 8.12 11.18 -18.38
C ALA A 121 7.93 12.69 -18.67
N VAL A 122 6.80 13.08 -19.24
CA VAL A 122 6.47 14.49 -19.53
C VAL A 122 6.32 15.30 -18.24
N LEU A 123 5.65 14.75 -17.22
CA LEU A 123 5.53 15.37 -15.90
C LEU A 123 6.89 15.64 -15.27
N LEU A 124 7.78 14.63 -15.34
CA LEU A 124 9.15 14.76 -14.85
C LEU A 124 9.91 15.85 -15.59
N LYS A 125 9.84 15.86 -16.93
CA LYS A 125 10.50 16.86 -17.79
C LYS A 125 10.06 18.28 -17.46
N ASN A 126 8.77 18.49 -17.27
CA ASN A 126 8.21 19.81 -17.02
C ASN A 126 8.48 20.35 -15.61
N GLY A 127 9.00 19.50 -14.71
CA GLY A 127 9.18 19.89 -13.30
C GLY A 127 7.83 20.02 -12.54
N GLU A 128 6.76 19.51 -13.10
CA GLU A 128 5.41 19.58 -12.53
C GLU A 128 5.18 18.51 -11.45
N GLN A 129 6.17 17.64 -11.24
CA GLN A 129 6.10 16.62 -10.21
C GLN A 129 6.14 17.28 -8.82
N ARG A 130 5.23 16.87 -7.97
CA ARG A 130 5.39 16.98 -6.52
C ARG A 130 5.89 15.63 -6.04
N PRO A 131 7.20 15.46 -5.81
CA PRO A 131 7.72 14.17 -5.36
C PRO A 131 6.98 13.76 -4.10
N ALA A 132 6.49 12.51 -4.07
CA ALA A 132 5.97 11.96 -2.85
C ALA A 132 7.12 11.93 -1.84
N LEU A 133 6.85 12.38 -0.62
CA LEU A 133 7.81 12.18 0.48
C LEU A 133 7.98 10.68 0.65
N ILE A 134 9.12 10.14 0.25
CA ILE A 134 9.46 8.75 0.48
C ILE A 134 10.01 8.67 1.90
N PRO A 135 9.26 8.08 2.85
CA PRO A 135 9.79 7.91 4.20
C PRO A 135 11.01 6.99 4.13
N GLY A 136 12.01 7.24 4.97
CA GLY A 136 13.10 6.28 5.14
C GLY A 136 12.56 4.89 5.55
N GLU A 137 13.44 3.87 5.57
CA GLU A 137 13.09 2.47 5.83
C GLU A 137 12.18 2.29 7.07
N LEU A 138 12.54 2.94 8.18
CA LEU A 138 11.72 2.92 9.40
C LEU A 138 10.31 3.50 9.17
N GLY A 139 10.22 4.63 8.47
CA GLY A 139 8.93 5.25 8.16
C GLY A 139 8.06 4.41 7.24
N MET A 140 8.67 3.66 6.32
CA MET A 140 8.02 2.70 5.44
C MET A 140 7.46 1.52 6.24
N THR A 141 8.26 0.94 7.12
CA THR A 141 7.88 -0.15 8.01
C THR A 141 6.72 0.27 8.91
N CYS A 142 6.81 1.44 9.55
CA CYS A 142 5.72 2.00 10.36
C CYS A 142 4.43 2.17 9.56
N ARG A 143 4.51 2.67 8.33
CA ARG A 143 3.34 2.82 7.44
C ARG A 143 2.70 1.48 7.11
N GLN A 144 3.50 0.45 6.81
CA GLN A 144 2.99 -0.90 6.50
C GLN A 144 2.32 -1.52 7.73
N LEU A 145 2.96 -1.44 8.90
CA LEU A 145 2.39 -1.93 10.17
C LEU A 145 1.08 -1.23 10.52
N THR A 146 1.01 0.10 10.37
CA THR A 146 -0.20 0.87 10.63
C THR A 146 -1.34 0.45 9.69
N ARG A 147 -1.05 0.24 8.40
CA ARG A 147 -2.04 -0.24 7.43
C ARG A 147 -2.52 -1.65 7.74
N LEU A 148 -1.59 -2.55 8.11
CA LEU A 148 -1.93 -3.91 8.53
C LEU A 148 -2.82 -3.88 9.78
N HIS A 149 -2.42 -3.15 10.81
CA HIS A 149 -3.22 -2.98 12.03
C HIS A 149 -4.64 -2.47 11.71
N HIS A 150 -4.75 -1.43 10.88
CA HIS A 150 -6.07 -0.89 10.48
C HIS A 150 -6.92 -1.93 9.74
N THR A 151 -6.31 -2.73 8.86
CA THR A 151 -7.00 -3.83 8.16
C THR A 151 -7.49 -4.88 9.15
N MET A 152 -6.65 -5.28 10.10
CA MET A 152 -7.03 -6.26 11.15
C MET A 152 -8.18 -5.75 12.01
N VAL A 153 -8.16 -4.49 12.43
CA VAL A 153 -9.24 -3.87 13.20
C VAL A 153 -10.56 -3.86 12.40
N LYS A 154 -10.50 -3.52 11.10
CA LYS A 154 -11.69 -3.58 10.23
C LYS A 154 -12.24 -5.01 10.10
N GLN A 155 -11.36 -5.99 9.91
CA GLN A 155 -11.76 -7.41 9.82
C GLN A 155 -12.36 -7.88 11.15
N GLN A 156 -11.75 -7.55 12.28
CA GLN A 156 -12.31 -7.86 13.61
C GLN A 156 -13.71 -7.28 13.78
N SER A 157 -13.91 -6.03 13.40
CA SER A 157 -15.21 -5.38 13.48
C SER A 157 -16.25 -6.03 12.57
N ARG A 158 -15.84 -6.51 11.40
CA ARG A 158 -16.71 -7.27 10.49
C ARG A 158 -17.13 -8.61 11.11
N ILE A 159 -16.18 -9.35 11.66
CA ILE A 159 -16.44 -10.64 12.32
C ILE A 159 -17.38 -10.45 13.50
N LYS A 160 -17.15 -9.44 14.34
CA LYS A 160 -18.05 -9.14 15.47
C LYS A 160 -19.49 -8.88 15.02
N ARG A 161 -19.69 -8.15 13.92
CA ARG A 161 -21.04 -7.90 13.38
C ARG A 161 -21.71 -9.17 12.86
N VAL A 162 -20.96 -10.06 12.21
CA VAL A 162 -21.50 -11.34 11.73
C VAL A 162 -21.88 -12.23 12.91
N LEU A 163 -21.01 -12.36 13.90
CA LEU A 163 -21.31 -13.12 15.13
C LEU A 163 -22.53 -12.55 15.86
N TRP A 164 -22.64 -11.22 15.90
CA TRP A 164 -23.78 -10.55 16.51
C TRP A 164 -25.10 -10.85 15.79
N ALA A 165 -25.09 -10.82 14.47
CA ALA A 165 -26.27 -11.14 13.66
C ALA A 165 -26.77 -12.60 13.88
N TRP A 166 -25.88 -13.50 14.25
CA TRP A 166 -26.26 -14.89 14.58
C TRP A 166 -26.61 -15.07 16.05
N LEU A 167 -25.94 -14.36 16.95
CA LEU A 167 -26.18 -14.50 18.39
C LEU A 167 -27.48 -13.84 18.84
N HIS A 168 -27.81 -12.66 18.32
CA HIS A 168 -28.96 -11.89 18.75
C HIS A 168 -30.32 -12.62 18.58
N PRO A 169 -30.58 -13.33 17.48
CA PRO A 169 -31.86 -14.11 17.36
C PRO A 169 -31.95 -15.28 18.32
N VAL A 170 -30.80 -15.82 18.76
CA VAL A 170 -30.75 -17.01 19.66
C VAL A 170 -30.70 -16.59 21.12
N TRP A 171 -30.02 -15.49 21.41
CA TRP A 171 -29.77 -15.02 22.76
C TRP A 171 -29.80 -13.49 22.87
N PRO A 172 -30.96 -12.84 22.76
CA PRO A 172 -31.08 -11.38 22.81
C PRO A 172 -30.62 -10.78 24.15
N GLU A 173 -30.78 -11.52 25.26
CA GLU A 173 -30.38 -11.08 26.61
C GLU A 173 -28.87 -11.06 26.83
N TYR A 174 -28.09 -11.61 25.90
CA TYR A 174 -26.64 -11.62 26.03
C TYR A 174 -26.01 -10.21 25.98
N GLU A 175 -26.60 -9.29 25.19
CA GLU A 175 -26.07 -7.95 25.01
C GLU A 175 -25.91 -7.17 26.31
N PRO A 176 -26.93 -7.06 27.16
CA PRO A 176 -26.84 -6.27 28.40
C PRO A 176 -25.97 -6.91 29.48
N LEU A 177 -25.54 -8.18 29.32
CA LEU A 177 -24.69 -8.84 30.33
C LEU A 177 -23.27 -8.22 30.40
N PHE A 178 -22.82 -7.60 29.33
CA PHE A 178 -21.45 -7.08 29.24
C PHE A 178 -21.43 -5.69 28.61
N ALA A 179 -20.66 -4.76 29.18
CA ALA A 179 -20.39 -3.45 28.55
C ALA A 179 -19.78 -3.57 27.14
N THR A 180 -19.09 -4.68 26.88
CA THR A 180 -18.59 -5.08 25.56
C THR A 180 -18.86 -6.57 25.38
N PRO A 181 -19.85 -6.96 24.55
CA PRO A 181 -20.31 -8.35 24.43
C PRO A 181 -19.21 -9.35 24.09
N PHE A 182 -18.23 -8.94 23.28
CA PHE A 182 -17.08 -9.78 22.91
C PHE A 182 -15.82 -9.50 23.75
N CYS A 183 -15.96 -9.07 25.00
CA CYS A 183 -14.85 -9.00 25.96
C CYS A 183 -14.32 -10.42 26.28
N LYS A 184 -13.23 -10.52 27.03
CA LYS A 184 -12.64 -11.81 27.39
C LYS A 184 -13.67 -12.71 28.10
N THR A 185 -14.36 -12.20 29.09
CA THR A 185 -15.38 -12.95 29.86
C THR A 185 -16.53 -13.40 28.96
N GLY A 186 -17.08 -12.48 28.15
CA GLY A 186 -18.18 -12.83 27.24
C GLY A 186 -17.79 -13.91 26.22
N ARG A 187 -16.59 -13.80 25.61
CA ARG A 187 -16.10 -14.84 24.69
C ARG A 187 -15.88 -16.18 25.38
N THR A 188 -15.38 -16.18 26.61
CA THR A 188 -15.19 -17.43 27.35
C THR A 188 -16.52 -18.07 27.70
N LEU A 189 -17.53 -17.26 28.09
CA LEU A 189 -18.87 -17.74 28.31
C LEU A 189 -19.48 -18.37 27.04
N LEU A 190 -19.44 -17.68 25.91
CA LEU A 190 -19.93 -18.20 24.63
C LEU A 190 -19.24 -19.48 24.19
N ASN A 191 -17.96 -19.65 24.50
CA ASN A 191 -17.23 -20.89 24.18
C ASN A 191 -17.63 -22.06 25.09
N ALA A 192 -18.01 -21.79 26.34
CA ALA A 192 -18.41 -22.82 27.30
C ALA A 192 -19.91 -23.16 27.20
N ALA A 193 -20.73 -22.14 26.95
CA ALA A 193 -22.18 -22.22 26.91
C ALA A 193 -22.73 -21.25 25.85
N PRO A 194 -22.84 -21.68 24.57
CA PRO A 194 -23.20 -20.82 23.45
C PRO A 194 -24.69 -20.41 23.42
N THR A 195 -25.54 -21.04 24.17
CA THR A 195 -27.00 -20.75 24.27
C THR A 195 -27.45 -20.48 25.71
N PRO A 196 -28.58 -19.79 25.91
CA PRO A 196 -29.16 -19.64 27.25
C PRO A 196 -29.40 -21.00 27.98
N GLN A 197 -29.81 -22.01 27.23
CA GLN A 197 -30.06 -23.36 27.76
C GLN A 197 -28.76 -24.00 28.26
N ASP A 198 -27.66 -23.80 27.55
CA ASP A 198 -26.35 -24.31 27.97
C ASP A 198 -25.90 -23.64 29.27
N VAL A 199 -26.13 -22.33 29.41
CA VAL A 199 -25.81 -21.60 30.67
C VAL A 199 -26.64 -22.13 31.83
N LEU A 200 -27.93 -22.38 31.62
CA LEU A 200 -28.82 -22.93 32.66
C LEU A 200 -28.44 -24.37 33.04
N ALA A 201 -27.80 -25.10 32.15
CA ALA A 201 -27.32 -26.46 32.40
C ALA A 201 -25.99 -26.50 33.13
N LEU A 202 -25.22 -25.39 33.17
CA LEU A 202 -23.95 -25.32 33.90
C LEU A 202 -24.19 -25.30 35.42
N PRO A 203 -23.39 -26.05 36.21
CA PRO A 203 -23.38 -25.88 37.66
C PRO A 203 -23.03 -24.44 38.03
N GLN A 204 -23.69 -23.88 39.02
CA GLN A 204 -23.49 -22.50 39.45
C GLN A 204 -22.05 -22.21 39.85
N GLU A 205 -21.36 -23.17 40.47
CA GLU A 205 -19.96 -23.05 40.84
C GLU A 205 -19.05 -22.90 39.65
N ASP A 206 -19.26 -23.68 38.58
CA ASP A 206 -18.49 -23.64 37.35
C ASP A 206 -18.67 -22.29 36.63
N LEU A 207 -19.88 -21.78 36.58
CA LEU A 207 -20.19 -20.48 36.00
C LEU A 207 -19.51 -19.34 36.78
N LEU A 208 -19.57 -19.37 38.12
CA LEU A 208 -18.89 -18.40 38.97
C LEU A 208 -17.39 -18.43 38.79
N ASP A 209 -16.80 -19.63 38.75
CA ASP A 209 -15.38 -19.82 38.51
C ASP A 209 -14.94 -19.30 37.15
N LEU A 210 -15.69 -19.55 36.10
CA LEU A 210 -15.43 -19.04 34.75
C LEU A 210 -15.42 -17.50 34.75
N ILE A 211 -16.44 -16.88 35.37
CA ILE A 211 -16.54 -15.42 35.44
C ILE A 211 -15.38 -14.84 36.26
N ARG A 212 -15.06 -15.39 37.42
CA ARG A 212 -13.96 -14.92 38.31
C ARG A 212 -12.60 -14.98 37.60
N LYS A 213 -12.27 -16.12 36.98
CA LYS A 213 -11.00 -16.32 36.24
C LYS A 213 -10.82 -15.36 35.08
N THR A 214 -11.90 -14.93 34.46
CA THR A 214 -11.85 -14.10 33.23
C THR A 214 -12.04 -12.61 33.47
N SER A 215 -12.77 -12.24 34.54
CA SER A 215 -13.11 -10.84 34.88
C SER A 215 -12.03 -10.12 35.72
N ARG A 216 -10.96 -10.81 36.13
CA ARG A 216 -9.95 -10.29 37.05
C ARG A 216 -10.56 -9.77 38.38
N GLY A 217 -11.58 -10.45 38.85
CA GLY A 217 -12.27 -10.10 40.10
C GLY A 217 -13.21 -8.88 40.04
N LYS A 218 -13.54 -8.39 38.86
CA LYS A 218 -14.52 -7.27 38.71
C LYS A 218 -15.96 -7.69 38.91
N TYR A 219 -16.26 -8.97 38.80
CA TYR A 219 -17.57 -9.58 39.02
C TYR A 219 -17.38 -10.70 40.06
N GLY A 220 -17.47 -10.34 41.30
CA GLY A 220 -17.34 -11.27 42.41
C GLY A 220 -18.00 -10.72 43.66
#